data_c11dc016fc7d26862511e13453af6837
#
_entry.id   c11dc016fc7d26862511e13453af6837
#
_cell.length_a   1.000
_cell.length_b   1.000
_cell.length_c   1.000
_cell.angle_alpha   90.00
_cell.angle_beta   90.00
_cell.angle_gamma   90.00
#
_symmetry.space_group_name_H-M   'P 1'
#
loop_
_entity.id
_entity.type
_entity.pdbx_description
1 polymer ?
#
loop_
_entity_poly.entity_id
_entity_poly.type
_entity_poly.pdbx_seq_one_letter_code
_entity_poly.pdbx_strand_id
1 'polypeptide(L)'
;MKKDAINTNFPEKKWLPLDWLYLAGIIFASALLTMSGLSVRSLWGSEGRWAEIAREMLFSGNYFLPTINGCLYFDKPLLSYWAIIPFSINGTVTEVSARMPGAMAGIGAIVITFIIGRRLFESRTGIISSALLLTSAMFVFWSRTASAETINVFAIWLSFLFFICGANSGSTLYVVLLFSVSAVSSFCKGPVAPAVVFFSITFYSIFETILELRQNKLTLSELKKVFFSKFRWILSLQGLAGVLTGIVIFITLLLLPVITTGSWSSAELMWKENVQRFFQPFDHIEPFYIYFKYVPVFFAPWTLFLIVSLFCLSGSSRKPAEHFVLFIALGIFVFFTISGSRRSYYILPILPGLALLTGKTISDWIGHFEQYGERALKWSMTLVCSIFILGGICLIYAFFDTRIPSHPSQLAIGVLVIISCIYTMMLFKRKMGAKGILFLISIVFIIELWIFNVGMAVAEQKRTLRPFATKTAEYLKDVSDERISIYQGYDSIFIFYLNRKPLKMLSSVEDIRSFQKMHKNGFLIGNLTLINKFMESGEVKGISLIYAEKEVTNKHGDNLALFSLNK
;
A
#
# COMPACT_ATOMS: atom_id res chain seq x y z
N MET A 1 19.69 -29.05 -23.50
CA MET A 1 19.01 -28.55 -22.28
C MET A 1 18.72 -27.03 -22.23
N LYS A 2 18.99 -26.23 -23.27
CA LYS A 2 18.66 -24.78 -23.31
C LYS A 2 17.33 -24.44 -24.02
N LYS A 3 16.55 -25.43 -24.44
CA LYS A 3 15.35 -25.22 -25.31
C LYS A 3 14.01 -25.02 -24.56
N ASP A 4 13.97 -25.20 -23.25
CA ASP A 4 12.72 -25.11 -22.46
C ASP A 4 12.64 -23.87 -21.57
N ALA A 5 13.57 -22.92 -21.71
CA ALA A 5 13.52 -21.63 -21.04
C ALA A 5 12.40 -20.76 -21.63
N ILE A 6 11.84 -19.88 -20.82
CA ILE A 6 10.89 -18.84 -21.24
C ILE A 6 11.58 -18.06 -22.37
N ASN A 7 11.08 -18.20 -23.60
CA ASN A 7 11.76 -17.65 -24.80
C ASN A 7 11.52 -16.12 -24.91
N THR A 8 12.08 -15.38 -23.97
CA THR A 8 12.07 -13.91 -23.97
C THR A 8 13.52 -13.43 -23.96
N ASN A 9 13.94 -12.82 -25.08
CA ASN A 9 15.29 -12.26 -25.20
C ASN A 9 15.45 -10.95 -24.41
N PHE A 10 15.36 -11.01 -23.08
CA PHE A 10 15.67 -9.85 -22.25
C PHE A 10 17.20 -9.65 -22.16
N PRO A 11 17.71 -8.42 -22.28
CA PRO A 11 19.13 -8.16 -22.19
C PRO A 11 19.68 -8.50 -20.80
N GLU A 12 20.78 -9.23 -20.73
CA GLU A 12 21.50 -9.48 -19.48
C GLU A 12 22.71 -8.54 -19.38
N LYS A 13 22.66 -7.59 -18.46
CA LYS A 13 23.74 -6.62 -18.23
C LYS A 13 24.47 -6.94 -16.93
N LYS A 14 25.81 -7.04 -17.00
CA LYS A 14 26.65 -7.21 -15.80
C LYS A 14 26.52 -5.99 -14.88
N TRP A 15 26.56 -6.23 -13.57
CA TRP A 15 26.60 -5.19 -12.57
C TRP A 15 27.95 -4.48 -12.56
N LEU A 16 27.90 -3.15 -12.60
CA LEU A 16 29.09 -2.30 -12.44
C LEU A 16 29.21 -1.87 -10.96
N PRO A 17 30.40 -1.54 -10.47
CA PRO A 17 30.57 -1.03 -9.09
C PRO A 17 29.67 0.16 -8.79
N LEU A 18 29.43 1.02 -9.76
CA LEU A 18 28.56 2.19 -9.63
C LEU A 18 27.08 1.82 -9.43
N ASP A 19 26.62 0.68 -9.97
CA ASP A 19 25.24 0.21 -9.77
C ASP A 19 24.97 -0.13 -8.30
N TRP A 20 25.96 -0.65 -7.59
CA TRP A 20 25.84 -0.93 -6.14
C TRP A 20 25.74 0.35 -5.32
N LEU A 21 26.47 1.39 -5.71
CA LEU A 21 26.37 2.70 -5.08
C LEU A 21 24.98 3.32 -5.30
N TYR A 22 24.46 3.22 -6.52
CA TYR A 22 23.09 3.66 -6.83
C TYR A 22 22.06 2.88 -6.01
N LEU A 23 22.19 1.56 -5.92
CA LEU A 23 21.31 0.72 -5.11
C LEU A 23 21.35 1.13 -3.64
N ALA A 24 22.53 1.34 -3.07
CA ALA A 24 22.69 1.79 -1.69
C ALA A 24 22.02 3.17 -1.45
N GLY A 25 22.22 4.11 -2.38
CA GLY A 25 21.56 5.42 -2.32
C GLY A 25 20.03 5.34 -2.39
N ILE A 26 19.50 4.46 -3.26
CA ILE A 26 18.05 4.22 -3.40
C ILE A 26 17.51 3.60 -2.11
N ILE A 27 18.17 2.61 -1.53
CA ILE A 27 17.76 1.99 -0.26
C ILE A 27 17.74 3.05 0.84
N PHE A 28 18.80 3.84 0.96
CA PHE A 28 18.90 4.90 1.97
C PHE A 28 17.79 5.95 1.83
N ALA A 29 17.58 6.48 0.62
CA ALA A 29 16.52 7.46 0.36
C ALA A 29 15.12 6.86 0.61
N SER A 30 14.91 5.62 0.20
CA SER A 30 13.64 4.92 0.45
C SER A 30 13.40 4.70 1.94
N ALA A 31 14.40 4.26 2.70
CA ALA A 31 14.30 4.09 4.14
C ALA A 31 14.02 5.43 4.85
N LEU A 32 14.73 6.49 4.45
CA LEU A 32 14.53 7.82 5.02
C LEU A 32 13.08 8.29 4.84
N LEU A 33 12.49 8.13 3.65
CA LEU A 33 11.13 8.61 3.39
C LEU A 33 10.05 7.69 3.94
N THR A 34 10.24 6.36 3.90
CA THR A 34 9.20 5.42 4.31
C THR A 34 9.21 5.10 5.81
N MET A 35 10.37 5.17 6.47
CA MET A 35 10.50 4.79 7.89
C MET A 35 10.57 5.97 8.85
N SER A 36 10.97 7.18 8.41
CA SER A 36 11.03 8.34 9.30
C SER A 36 9.62 8.74 9.77
N GLY A 37 9.46 9.06 11.05
CA GLY A 37 8.21 9.59 11.58
C GLY A 37 7.01 8.65 11.46
N LEU A 38 7.16 7.33 11.53
CA LEU A 38 6.04 6.39 11.47
C LEU A 38 5.09 6.51 12.68
N SER A 39 5.54 7.06 13.81
CA SER A 39 4.73 7.32 15.01
C SER A 39 4.05 8.69 15.03
N VAL A 40 4.43 9.59 14.11
CA VAL A 40 3.96 10.98 14.11
C VAL A 40 2.44 11.05 13.94
N ARG A 41 1.90 10.29 13.00
CA ARG A 41 0.48 10.16 12.76
C ARG A 41 -0.12 9.05 13.62
N SER A 42 -1.29 9.28 14.23
CA SER A 42 -2.08 8.22 14.88
C SER A 42 -2.50 7.14 13.87
N LEU A 43 -2.91 5.98 14.36
CA LEU A 43 -3.54 4.96 13.52
C LEU A 43 -4.81 5.52 12.89
N TRP A 44 -5.04 5.19 11.62
CA TRP A 44 -6.15 5.70 10.83
C TRP A 44 -6.87 4.61 10.05
N GLY A 45 -8.19 4.72 9.94
CA GLY A 45 -9.01 3.81 9.15
C GLY A 45 -8.89 2.36 9.59
N SER A 46 -8.36 1.48 8.75
CA SER A 46 -8.21 0.06 9.08
C SER A 46 -6.95 -0.27 9.88
N GLU A 47 -6.00 0.67 10.06
CA GLU A 47 -4.74 0.41 10.75
C GLU A 47 -4.95 -0.09 12.20
N GLY A 48 -5.97 0.45 12.88
CA GLY A 48 -6.30 0.03 14.26
C GLY A 48 -6.61 -1.46 14.36
N ARG A 49 -7.31 -2.03 13.38
CA ARG A 49 -7.59 -3.49 13.35
C ARG A 49 -6.32 -4.32 13.22
N TRP A 50 -5.40 -3.91 12.36
CA TRP A 50 -4.12 -4.60 12.16
C TRP A 50 -3.27 -4.58 13.41
N ALA A 51 -3.14 -3.41 14.03
CA ALA A 51 -2.36 -3.22 15.25
C ALA A 51 -2.99 -3.96 16.44
N GLU A 52 -4.31 -3.86 16.60
CA GLU A 52 -5.02 -4.49 17.71
C GLU A 52 -5.00 -6.01 17.65
N ILE A 53 -5.22 -6.61 16.48
CA ILE A 53 -5.15 -8.06 16.32
C ILE A 53 -3.74 -8.56 16.65
N ALA A 54 -2.69 -7.89 16.16
CA ALA A 54 -1.32 -8.26 16.50
C ALA A 54 -1.04 -8.10 18.00
N ARG A 55 -1.60 -7.07 18.66
CA ARG A 55 -1.50 -6.85 20.10
C ARG A 55 -2.19 -7.98 20.88
N GLU A 56 -3.40 -8.36 20.51
CA GLU A 56 -4.12 -9.45 21.17
C GLU A 56 -3.46 -10.82 20.95
N MET A 57 -2.87 -11.08 19.77
CA MET A 57 -2.06 -12.28 19.52
C MET A 57 -0.88 -12.36 20.47
N LEU A 58 -0.12 -11.26 20.65
CA LEU A 58 1.00 -11.21 21.59
C LEU A 58 0.55 -11.37 23.05
N PHE A 59 -0.56 -10.73 23.39
CA PHE A 59 -1.10 -10.77 24.74
C PHE A 59 -1.63 -12.15 25.14
N SER A 60 -2.36 -12.82 24.23
CA SER A 60 -2.97 -14.14 24.48
C SER A 60 -2.00 -15.30 24.26
N GLY A 61 -0.89 -15.09 23.53
CA GLY A 61 -0.01 -16.15 23.05
C GLY A 61 -0.63 -17.01 21.92
N ASN A 62 -1.83 -16.65 21.44
CA ASN A 62 -2.51 -17.39 20.38
C ASN A 62 -2.38 -16.65 19.04
N TYR A 63 -1.47 -17.14 18.19
CA TYR A 63 -1.17 -16.55 16.88
C TYR A 63 -2.10 -17.00 15.75
N PHE A 64 -3.01 -17.95 16.01
CA PHE A 64 -3.89 -18.53 14.98
C PHE A 64 -5.34 -18.05 15.07
N LEU A 65 -5.73 -17.44 16.17
CA LEU A 65 -7.06 -16.86 16.36
C LEU A 65 -6.98 -15.34 16.41
N PRO A 66 -7.23 -14.65 15.27
CA PRO A 66 -7.28 -13.21 15.26
C PRO A 66 -8.52 -12.72 16.01
N THR A 67 -8.32 -11.87 17.01
CA THR A 67 -9.41 -11.29 17.80
C THR A 67 -9.30 -9.77 17.86
N ILE A 68 -10.43 -9.09 18.05
CA ILE A 68 -10.52 -7.68 18.43
C ILE A 68 -11.46 -7.60 19.62
N ASN A 69 -10.99 -7.08 20.73
CA ASN A 69 -11.69 -7.05 22.00
C ASN A 69 -12.21 -8.45 22.41
N GLY A 70 -11.38 -9.48 22.20
CA GLY A 70 -11.70 -10.87 22.49
C GLY A 70 -12.67 -11.57 21.51
N CYS A 71 -13.27 -10.83 20.56
CA CYS A 71 -14.16 -11.39 19.57
C CYS A 71 -13.38 -11.83 18.32
N LEU A 72 -13.67 -13.03 17.80
CA LEU A 72 -13.02 -13.56 16.59
C LEU A 72 -13.23 -12.61 15.40
N TYR A 73 -12.15 -12.33 14.69
CA TYR A 73 -12.13 -11.40 13.56
C TYR A 73 -11.25 -11.87 12.41
N PHE A 74 -11.82 -12.65 11.50
CA PHE A 74 -11.12 -13.25 10.35
C PHE A 74 -11.31 -12.42 9.05
N ASP A 75 -11.03 -11.11 9.06
CA ASP A 75 -11.17 -10.28 7.84
C ASP A 75 -9.99 -10.45 6.85
N LYS A 76 -8.80 -10.75 7.35
CA LYS A 76 -7.59 -10.91 6.52
C LYS A 76 -6.81 -12.17 6.91
N PRO A 77 -6.03 -12.72 5.97
CA PRO A 77 -5.15 -13.84 6.26
C PRO A 77 -4.08 -13.51 7.31
N LEU A 78 -3.68 -14.52 8.08
CA LEU A 78 -2.87 -14.39 9.31
C LEU A 78 -1.48 -13.77 9.11
N LEU A 79 -0.83 -14.02 7.95
CA LEU A 79 0.52 -13.53 7.69
C LEU A 79 0.58 -11.99 7.72
N SER A 80 -0.55 -11.32 7.45
CA SER A 80 -0.69 -9.88 7.58
C SER A 80 -0.43 -9.39 9.00
N TYR A 81 -0.90 -10.11 9.99
CA TYR A 81 -0.74 -9.78 11.41
C TYR A 81 0.60 -10.29 11.93
N TRP A 82 1.00 -11.49 11.53
CA TRP A 82 2.31 -12.04 11.89
C TRP A 82 3.48 -11.17 11.43
N ALA A 83 3.34 -10.48 10.30
CA ALA A 83 4.37 -9.56 9.82
C ALA A 83 4.65 -8.39 10.78
N ILE A 84 3.69 -8.02 11.65
CA ILE A 84 3.84 -6.94 12.66
C ILE A 84 4.65 -7.42 13.88
N ILE A 85 4.49 -8.68 14.26
CA ILE A 85 5.02 -9.25 15.51
C ILE A 85 6.54 -9.11 15.64
N PRO A 86 7.38 -9.39 14.61
CA PRO A 86 8.83 -9.24 14.70
C PRO A 86 9.31 -7.82 15.01
N PHE A 87 8.48 -6.81 14.72
CA PHE A 87 8.79 -5.41 15.00
C PHE A 87 8.23 -4.89 16.33
N SER A 88 7.53 -5.76 17.07
CA SER A 88 6.92 -5.42 18.35
C SER A 88 7.89 -5.68 19.49
N ILE A 89 8.74 -4.68 19.77
CA ILE A 89 9.80 -4.77 20.77
C ILE A 89 9.19 -4.97 22.17
N ASN A 90 9.74 -5.88 22.94
CA ASN A 90 9.26 -6.25 24.29
C ASN A 90 7.77 -6.66 24.33
N GLY A 91 7.27 -7.24 23.24
CA GLY A 91 5.88 -7.67 23.14
C GLY A 91 4.87 -6.52 23.03
N THR A 92 5.32 -5.31 22.75
CA THR A 92 4.45 -4.12 22.64
C THR A 92 4.26 -3.73 21.17
N VAL A 93 3.02 -3.72 20.70
CA VAL A 93 2.66 -3.20 19.38
C VAL A 93 2.51 -1.68 19.46
N THR A 94 3.17 -0.98 18.55
CA THR A 94 3.13 0.48 18.41
C THR A 94 2.73 0.85 16.98
N GLU A 95 2.48 2.13 16.70
CA GLU A 95 2.27 2.62 15.33
C GLU A 95 3.46 2.29 14.42
N VAL A 96 4.68 2.34 14.98
CA VAL A 96 5.91 2.00 14.23
C VAL A 96 5.90 0.52 13.86
N SER A 97 5.71 -0.38 14.83
CA SER A 97 5.71 -1.83 14.56
C SER A 97 4.59 -2.24 13.61
N ALA A 98 3.40 -1.63 13.72
CA ALA A 98 2.27 -1.91 12.84
C ALA A 98 2.54 -1.50 11.38
N ARG A 99 3.26 -0.39 11.15
CA ARG A 99 3.57 0.15 9.82
C ARG A 99 4.85 -0.38 9.19
N MET A 100 5.75 -0.95 9.99
CA MET A 100 7.06 -1.42 9.53
C MET A 100 6.99 -2.44 8.38
N PRO A 101 6.08 -3.44 8.37
CA PRO A 101 5.95 -4.37 7.25
C PRO A 101 5.65 -3.67 5.93
N GLY A 102 4.74 -2.69 5.93
CA GLY A 102 4.41 -1.87 4.77
C GLY A 102 5.59 -1.03 4.29
N ALA A 103 6.33 -0.40 5.21
CA ALA A 103 7.51 0.41 4.90
C ALA A 103 8.62 -0.43 4.26
N MET A 104 8.93 -1.59 4.81
CA MET A 104 9.93 -2.51 4.24
C MET A 104 9.52 -3.04 2.87
N ALA A 105 8.25 -3.39 2.70
CA ALA A 105 7.73 -3.80 1.40
C ALA A 105 7.79 -2.65 0.36
N GLY A 106 7.55 -1.41 0.80
CA GLY A 106 7.71 -0.22 -0.04
C GLY A 106 9.14 -0.04 -0.52
N ILE A 107 10.13 -0.14 0.37
CA ILE A 107 11.55 -0.13 0.03
C ILE A 107 11.86 -1.25 -0.97
N GLY A 108 11.39 -2.47 -0.69
CA GLY A 108 11.56 -3.62 -1.56
C GLY A 108 11.00 -3.40 -2.97
N ALA A 109 9.81 -2.82 -3.10
CA ALA A 109 9.19 -2.53 -4.40
C ALA A 109 9.97 -1.45 -5.18
N ILE A 110 10.50 -0.42 -4.51
CA ILE A 110 11.36 0.60 -5.13
C ILE A 110 12.66 -0.01 -5.62
N VAL A 111 13.30 -0.85 -4.80
CA VAL A 111 14.53 -1.58 -5.15
C VAL A 111 14.30 -2.51 -6.35
N ILE A 112 13.21 -3.26 -6.37
CA ILE A 112 12.84 -4.13 -7.49
C ILE A 112 12.62 -3.31 -8.77
N THR A 113 11.99 -2.15 -8.66
CA THR A 113 11.80 -1.23 -9.79
C THR A 113 13.16 -0.78 -10.37
N PHE A 114 14.13 -0.44 -9.50
CA PHE A 114 15.50 -0.17 -9.95
C PHE A 114 16.12 -1.36 -10.67
N ILE A 115 16.05 -2.56 -10.06
CA ILE A 115 16.66 -3.77 -10.63
C ILE A 115 16.05 -4.12 -11.99
N ILE A 116 14.73 -4.07 -12.12
CA ILE A 116 14.02 -4.35 -13.38
C ILE A 116 14.37 -3.28 -14.43
N GLY A 117 14.33 -1.99 -14.06
CA GLY A 117 14.66 -0.90 -14.98
C GLY A 117 16.10 -0.98 -15.50
N ARG A 118 17.05 -1.27 -14.60
CA ARG A 118 18.45 -1.51 -14.95
C ARG A 118 18.62 -2.73 -15.86
N ARG A 119 17.94 -3.83 -15.52
CA ARG A 119 18.10 -5.11 -16.25
C ARG A 119 17.50 -5.04 -17.64
N LEU A 120 16.30 -4.51 -17.77
CA LEU A 120 15.58 -4.43 -19.04
C LEU A 120 16.11 -3.31 -19.95
N PHE A 121 16.59 -2.21 -19.37
CA PHE A 121 17.01 -1.02 -20.10
C PHE A 121 18.45 -0.64 -19.74
N GLU A 122 18.65 0.23 -18.77
CA GLU A 122 19.96 0.70 -18.32
C GLU A 122 19.89 1.24 -16.87
N SER A 123 21.05 1.44 -16.24
CA SER A 123 21.14 1.92 -14.85
C SER A 123 20.44 3.28 -14.67
N ARG A 124 20.56 4.19 -15.63
CA ARG A 124 19.89 5.49 -15.62
C ARG A 124 18.36 5.34 -15.58
N THR A 125 17.80 4.48 -16.41
CA THR A 125 16.37 4.16 -16.39
C THR A 125 15.96 3.59 -15.03
N GLY A 126 16.75 2.67 -14.48
CA GLY A 126 16.48 2.10 -13.16
C GLY A 126 16.43 3.17 -12.06
N ILE A 127 17.44 4.08 -12.04
CA ILE A 127 17.50 5.20 -11.06
C ILE A 127 16.28 6.11 -11.19
N ILE A 128 15.98 6.56 -12.41
CA ILE A 128 14.86 7.48 -12.64
C ILE A 128 13.54 6.80 -12.24
N SER A 129 13.29 5.57 -12.68
CA SER A 129 12.06 4.85 -12.39
C SER A 129 11.85 4.63 -10.88
N SER A 130 12.90 4.21 -10.17
CA SER A 130 12.82 4.04 -8.71
C SER A 130 12.59 5.36 -7.99
N ALA A 131 13.21 6.46 -8.46
CA ALA A 131 13.00 7.79 -7.90
C ALA A 131 11.59 8.33 -8.16
N LEU A 132 11.01 8.09 -9.34
CA LEU A 132 9.61 8.43 -9.65
C LEU A 132 8.65 7.66 -8.75
N LEU A 133 8.87 6.36 -8.53
CA LEU A 133 8.05 5.56 -7.62
C LEU A 133 8.19 6.03 -6.17
N LEU A 134 9.43 6.28 -5.72
CA LEU A 134 9.74 6.80 -4.38
C LEU A 134 9.09 8.16 -4.11
N THR A 135 8.89 8.97 -5.13
CA THR A 135 8.28 10.31 -5.03
C THR A 135 6.87 10.35 -5.64
N SER A 136 6.17 9.22 -5.63
CA SER A 136 4.73 9.13 -5.91
C SER A 136 3.99 9.12 -4.57
N ALA A 137 3.40 10.25 -4.20
CA ALA A 137 2.89 10.52 -2.85
C ALA A 137 1.95 9.43 -2.31
N MET A 138 1.06 8.89 -3.15
CA MET A 138 0.14 7.82 -2.73
C MET A 138 0.84 6.48 -2.54
N PHE A 139 1.91 6.18 -3.29
CA PHE A 139 2.72 4.99 -3.04
C PHE A 139 3.43 5.08 -1.68
N VAL A 140 4.02 6.24 -1.37
CA VAL A 140 4.67 6.49 -0.07
C VAL A 140 3.65 6.46 1.06
N PHE A 141 2.48 7.07 0.89
CA PHE A 141 1.40 7.04 1.89
C PHE A 141 1.01 5.59 2.25
N TRP A 142 0.77 4.72 1.26
CA TRP A 142 0.40 3.33 1.51
C TRP A 142 1.57 2.51 2.05
N SER A 143 2.81 2.82 1.70
CA SER A 143 4.01 2.21 2.30
C SER A 143 4.15 2.53 3.79
N ARG A 144 3.58 3.65 4.24
CA ARG A 144 3.58 4.12 5.63
C ARG A 144 2.27 3.81 6.37
N THR A 145 1.47 2.91 5.83
CA THR A 145 0.16 2.52 6.37
C THR A 145 0.19 1.05 6.77
N ALA A 146 -0.33 0.71 7.95
CA ALA A 146 -0.48 -0.67 8.38
C ALA A 146 -1.57 -1.37 7.55
N SER A 147 -1.15 -2.01 6.46
CA SER A 147 -2.01 -2.70 5.51
C SER A 147 -1.22 -3.70 4.65
N ALA A 148 -1.91 -4.62 3.98
CA ALA A 148 -1.30 -5.55 3.03
C ALA A 148 -1.05 -4.95 1.64
N GLU A 149 -1.44 -3.69 1.39
CA GLU A 149 -1.42 -3.12 0.05
C GLU A 149 -0.02 -3.08 -0.55
N THR A 150 0.93 -2.49 0.14
CA THR A 150 2.31 -2.37 -0.34
C THR A 150 3.05 -3.71 -0.31
N ILE A 151 2.73 -4.59 0.65
CA ILE A 151 3.23 -5.97 0.68
C ILE A 151 2.81 -6.72 -0.59
N ASN A 152 1.56 -6.54 -1.02
CA ASN A 152 1.04 -7.12 -2.25
C ASN A 152 1.74 -6.55 -3.50
N VAL A 153 1.99 -5.23 -3.57
CA VAL A 153 2.78 -4.61 -4.65
C VAL A 153 4.18 -5.21 -4.73
N PHE A 154 4.85 -5.32 -3.59
CA PHE A 154 6.19 -5.91 -3.51
C PHE A 154 6.21 -7.35 -4.03
N ALA A 155 5.28 -8.20 -3.56
CA ALA A 155 5.20 -9.60 -3.95
C ALA A 155 4.92 -9.77 -5.47
N ILE A 156 4.02 -8.95 -6.04
CA ILE A 156 3.71 -8.96 -7.47
C ILE A 156 4.97 -8.62 -8.29
N TRP A 157 5.67 -7.55 -7.95
CA TRP A 157 6.84 -7.12 -8.72
C TRP A 157 8.07 -7.98 -8.47
N LEU A 158 8.22 -8.57 -7.28
CA LEU A 158 9.22 -9.61 -7.01
C LEU A 158 8.97 -10.87 -7.87
N SER A 159 7.70 -11.25 -8.04
CA SER A 159 7.33 -12.34 -8.93
C SER A 159 7.67 -12.04 -10.38
N PHE A 160 7.42 -10.81 -10.88
CA PHE A 160 7.84 -10.41 -12.21
C PHE A 160 9.36 -10.37 -12.37
N LEU A 161 10.12 -9.96 -11.34
CA LEU A 161 11.57 -10.04 -11.35
C LEU A 161 12.05 -11.48 -11.50
N PHE A 162 11.49 -12.41 -10.74
CA PHE A 162 11.84 -13.84 -10.86
C PHE A 162 11.43 -14.41 -12.22
N PHE A 163 10.30 -13.99 -12.77
CA PHE A 163 9.92 -14.34 -14.14
C PHE A 163 10.98 -13.90 -15.17
N ILE A 164 11.42 -12.63 -15.11
CA ILE A 164 12.46 -12.08 -15.99
C ILE A 164 13.79 -12.84 -15.81
N CYS A 165 14.17 -13.15 -14.57
CA CYS A 165 15.40 -13.88 -14.27
C CYS A 165 15.33 -15.34 -14.75
N GLY A 166 14.19 -15.99 -14.56
CA GLY A 166 13.95 -17.36 -15.02
C GLY A 166 13.94 -17.47 -16.55
N ALA A 167 13.35 -16.50 -17.22
CA ALA A 167 13.31 -16.41 -18.67
C ALA A 167 14.72 -16.38 -19.29
N ASN A 168 15.63 -15.65 -18.68
CA ASN A 168 16.99 -15.50 -19.20
C ASN A 168 17.91 -16.69 -18.87
N SER A 169 17.84 -17.16 -17.61
CA SER A 169 18.80 -18.17 -17.13
C SER A 169 18.35 -19.61 -17.34
N GLY A 170 17.04 -19.86 -17.53
CA GLY A 170 16.46 -21.20 -17.50
C GLY A 170 16.63 -21.89 -16.15
N SER A 171 16.86 -21.14 -15.07
CA SER A 171 17.13 -21.68 -13.74
C SER A 171 15.86 -22.08 -13.01
N THR A 172 15.83 -23.32 -12.52
CA THR A 172 14.74 -23.85 -11.68
C THR A 172 14.49 -23.00 -10.45
N LEU A 173 15.56 -22.44 -9.85
CA LEU A 173 15.46 -21.61 -8.66
C LEU A 173 14.52 -20.41 -8.85
N TYR A 174 14.65 -19.67 -9.96
CA TYR A 174 13.80 -18.50 -10.18
C TYR A 174 12.34 -18.88 -10.43
N VAL A 175 12.09 -20.02 -11.07
CA VAL A 175 10.72 -20.53 -11.26
C VAL A 175 10.11 -20.96 -9.93
N VAL A 176 10.85 -21.66 -9.10
CA VAL A 176 10.41 -22.04 -7.74
C VAL A 176 10.15 -20.81 -6.88
N LEU A 177 11.02 -19.79 -6.91
CA LEU A 177 10.84 -18.54 -6.17
C LEU A 177 9.60 -17.75 -6.65
N LEU A 178 9.32 -17.72 -7.97
CA LEU A 178 8.12 -17.12 -8.52
C LEU A 178 6.85 -17.70 -7.88
N PHE A 179 6.71 -19.02 -7.89
CA PHE A 179 5.54 -19.69 -7.33
C PHE A 179 5.49 -19.62 -5.81
N SER A 180 6.65 -19.67 -5.13
CA SER A 180 6.74 -19.57 -3.67
C SER A 180 6.29 -18.19 -3.18
N VAL A 181 6.79 -17.10 -3.78
CA VAL A 181 6.38 -15.74 -3.43
C VAL A 181 4.90 -15.53 -3.71
N SER A 182 4.40 -16.03 -4.84
CA SER A 182 2.98 -15.97 -5.18
C SER A 182 2.12 -16.71 -4.14
N ALA A 183 2.54 -17.89 -3.69
CA ALA A 183 1.82 -18.67 -2.68
C ALA A 183 1.84 -17.97 -1.30
N VAL A 184 3.01 -17.53 -0.82
CA VAL A 184 3.16 -16.84 0.47
C VAL A 184 2.33 -15.55 0.50
N SER A 185 2.37 -14.76 -0.57
CA SER A 185 1.62 -13.49 -0.65
C SER A 185 0.10 -13.68 -0.54
N SER A 186 -0.41 -14.87 -0.90
CA SER A 186 -1.83 -15.19 -0.73
C SER A 186 -2.29 -15.14 0.74
N PHE A 187 -1.37 -15.30 1.68
CA PHE A 187 -1.64 -15.22 3.12
C PHE A 187 -1.46 -13.81 3.71
N CYS A 188 -1.14 -12.82 2.85
CA CYS A 188 -1.19 -11.40 3.24
C CYS A 188 -2.50 -10.72 2.82
N LYS A 189 -2.98 -11.00 1.60
CA LYS A 189 -4.16 -10.32 1.03
C LYS A 189 -5.08 -11.28 0.24
N GLY A 190 -5.00 -12.58 0.46
CA GLY A 190 -5.66 -13.56 -0.38
C GLY A 190 -4.93 -13.77 -1.73
N PRO A 191 -5.47 -14.63 -2.63
CA PRO A 191 -4.80 -15.03 -3.87
C PRO A 191 -4.74 -13.92 -4.94
N VAL A 192 -4.80 -12.65 -4.54
CA VAL A 192 -4.78 -11.50 -5.46
C VAL A 192 -3.42 -11.39 -6.17
N ALA A 193 -2.30 -11.53 -5.45
CA ALA A 193 -0.98 -11.41 -6.07
C ALA A 193 -0.73 -12.49 -7.15
N PRO A 194 -0.90 -13.80 -6.87
CA PRO A 194 -0.77 -14.80 -7.92
C PRO A 194 -1.74 -14.58 -9.08
N ALA A 195 -2.99 -14.22 -8.81
CA ALA A 195 -3.97 -13.96 -9.87
C ALA A 195 -3.53 -12.80 -10.78
N VAL A 196 -3.08 -11.68 -10.22
CA VAL A 196 -2.54 -10.54 -10.97
C VAL A 196 -1.30 -10.93 -11.77
N VAL A 197 -0.35 -11.67 -11.17
CA VAL A 197 0.89 -12.08 -11.83
C VAL A 197 0.60 -12.96 -13.04
N PHE A 198 -0.16 -14.04 -12.86
CA PHE A 198 -0.44 -14.98 -13.95
C PHE A 198 -1.35 -14.37 -15.00
N PHE A 199 -2.34 -13.58 -14.62
CA PHE A 199 -3.18 -12.84 -15.56
C PHE A 199 -2.33 -11.89 -16.42
N SER A 200 -1.45 -11.11 -15.82
CA SER A 200 -0.64 -10.12 -16.54
C SER A 200 0.41 -10.79 -17.44
N ILE A 201 1.01 -11.91 -17.02
CA ILE A 201 1.92 -12.70 -17.88
C ILE A 201 1.14 -13.28 -19.08
N THR A 202 -0.08 -13.79 -18.85
CA THR A 202 -0.95 -14.29 -19.92
C THR A 202 -1.34 -13.17 -20.88
N PHE A 203 -1.73 -12.02 -20.35
CA PHE A 203 -2.06 -10.84 -21.12
C PHE A 203 -0.88 -10.39 -22.01
N TYR A 204 0.31 -10.27 -21.44
CA TYR A 204 1.54 -10.00 -22.18
C TYR A 204 1.78 -11.03 -23.29
N SER A 205 1.64 -12.33 -22.98
CA SER A 205 1.86 -13.42 -23.94
C SER A 205 0.87 -13.40 -25.11
N ILE A 206 -0.39 -13.03 -24.86
CA ILE A 206 -1.40 -12.85 -25.90
C ILE A 206 -0.99 -11.72 -26.86
N PHE A 207 -0.69 -10.55 -26.31
CA PHE A 207 -0.34 -9.38 -27.13
C PHE A 207 0.96 -9.57 -27.90
N GLU A 208 1.98 -10.18 -27.28
CA GLU A 208 3.21 -10.52 -27.95
C GLU A 208 2.98 -11.48 -29.13
N THR A 209 2.10 -12.48 -28.95
CA THR A 209 1.70 -13.40 -30.01
C THR A 209 0.95 -12.68 -31.15
N ILE A 210 0.09 -11.72 -30.82
CA ILE A 210 -0.61 -10.89 -31.83
C ILE A 210 0.37 -10.01 -32.62
N LEU A 211 1.39 -9.47 -31.95
CA LEU A 211 2.43 -8.69 -32.63
C LEU A 211 3.27 -9.54 -33.58
N GLU A 212 3.67 -10.74 -33.15
CA GLU A 212 4.38 -11.71 -34.02
C GLU A 212 3.52 -12.12 -35.23
N LEU A 213 2.22 -12.31 -35.04
CA LEU A 213 1.26 -12.58 -36.13
C LEU A 213 1.30 -11.48 -37.20
N ARG A 214 1.23 -10.20 -36.77
CA ARG A 214 1.22 -9.06 -37.68
C ARG A 214 2.54 -8.92 -38.45
N GLN A 215 3.67 -9.24 -37.81
CA GLN A 215 5.00 -9.14 -38.42
C GLN A 215 5.26 -10.29 -39.41
N ASN A 216 4.87 -11.51 -39.06
CA ASN A 216 5.25 -12.73 -39.79
C ASN A 216 4.13 -13.35 -40.65
N LYS A 217 2.92 -12.73 -40.69
CA LYS A 217 1.74 -13.23 -41.43
C LYS A 217 1.42 -14.72 -41.13
N LEU A 218 1.48 -15.11 -39.86
CA LEU A 218 1.27 -16.49 -39.40
C LEU A 218 -0.15 -16.98 -39.68
N THR A 219 -0.28 -18.27 -39.96
CA THR A 219 -1.58 -18.95 -40.03
C THR A 219 -2.18 -19.16 -38.63
N LEU A 220 -3.48 -19.46 -38.55
CA LEU A 220 -4.14 -19.70 -37.26
C LEU A 220 -3.55 -20.91 -36.50
N SER A 221 -3.07 -21.93 -37.20
CA SER A 221 -2.41 -23.10 -36.62
C SER A 221 -1.04 -22.76 -36.02
N GLU A 222 -0.29 -21.90 -36.71
CA GLU A 222 1.00 -21.39 -36.23
C GLU A 222 0.81 -20.46 -35.05
N LEU A 223 -0.21 -19.61 -35.06
CA LEU A 223 -0.58 -18.76 -33.92
C LEU A 223 -0.79 -19.57 -32.63
N LYS A 224 -1.58 -20.65 -32.70
CA LYS A 224 -1.78 -21.55 -31.55
C LYS A 224 -0.44 -22.13 -31.06
N LYS A 225 0.41 -22.60 -31.96
CA LYS A 225 1.73 -23.14 -31.60
C LYS A 225 2.61 -22.08 -30.92
N VAL A 226 2.66 -20.86 -31.45
CA VAL A 226 3.43 -19.73 -30.88
C VAL A 226 2.88 -19.39 -29.50
N PHE A 227 1.58 -19.26 -29.33
CA PHE A 227 0.97 -18.94 -28.03
C PHE A 227 1.28 -20.02 -26.98
N PHE A 228 1.01 -21.28 -27.27
CA PHE A 228 1.28 -22.35 -26.31
C PHE A 228 2.79 -22.54 -26.03
N SER A 229 3.66 -22.22 -26.98
CA SER A 229 5.11 -22.26 -26.75
C SER A 229 5.56 -21.30 -25.64
N LYS A 230 4.86 -20.17 -25.46
CA LYS A 230 5.15 -19.19 -24.40
C LYS A 230 4.84 -19.69 -22.98
N PHE A 231 4.00 -20.75 -22.88
CA PHE A 231 3.63 -21.38 -21.60
C PHE A 231 4.32 -22.76 -21.39
N ARG A 232 5.09 -23.21 -22.36
CA ARG A 232 5.74 -24.52 -22.29
C ARG A 232 6.66 -24.68 -21.08
N TRP A 233 7.24 -23.58 -20.60
CA TRP A 233 8.08 -23.56 -19.41
C TRP A 233 7.32 -23.99 -18.14
N ILE A 234 6.00 -23.76 -18.04
CA ILE A 234 5.17 -24.22 -16.91
C ILE A 234 5.09 -25.75 -16.87
N LEU A 235 5.02 -26.38 -18.07
CA LEU A 235 4.98 -27.84 -18.22
C LEU A 235 6.38 -28.49 -18.22
N SER A 236 7.45 -27.70 -18.17
CA SER A 236 8.80 -28.21 -18.00
C SER A 236 9.00 -28.78 -16.59
N LEU A 237 10.04 -29.58 -16.39
CA LEU A 237 10.38 -30.11 -15.07
C LEU A 237 10.57 -28.97 -14.04
N GLN A 238 11.17 -27.87 -14.47
CA GLN A 238 11.36 -26.67 -13.62
C GLN A 238 10.02 -26.01 -13.26
N GLY A 239 9.12 -25.89 -14.24
CA GLY A 239 7.78 -25.34 -14.03
C GLY A 239 6.96 -26.21 -13.08
N LEU A 240 6.97 -27.53 -13.28
CA LEU A 240 6.31 -28.48 -12.40
C LEU A 240 6.86 -28.41 -10.98
N ALA A 241 8.18 -28.35 -10.81
CA ALA A 241 8.79 -28.15 -9.49
C ALA A 241 8.32 -26.85 -8.81
N GLY A 242 8.24 -25.75 -9.55
CA GLY A 242 7.71 -24.48 -9.05
C GLY A 242 6.25 -24.57 -8.64
N VAL A 243 5.38 -25.11 -9.51
CA VAL A 243 3.95 -25.29 -9.24
C VAL A 243 3.73 -26.16 -8.00
N LEU A 244 4.41 -27.31 -7.92
CA LEU A 244 4.31 -28.20 -6.76
C LEU A 244 4.76 -27.53 -5.47
N THR A 245 5.89 -26.81 -5.49
CA THR A 245 6.36 -26.04 -4.33
C THR A 245 5.33 -24.99 -3.92
N GLY A 246 4.79 -24.23 -4.88
CA GLY A 246 3.75 -23.23 -4.60
C GLY A 246 2.48 -23.86 -3.99
N ILE A 247 2.03 -25.00 -4.51
CA ILE A 247 0.89 -25.73 -3.98
C ILE A 247 1.16 -26.20 -2.55
N VAL A 248 2.32 -26.80 -2.30
CA VAL A 248 2.70 -27.27 -0.95
C VAL A 248 2.71 -26.12 0.04
N ILE A 249 3.33 -24.99 -0.29
CA ILE A 249 3.35 -23.80 0.55
C ILE A 249 1.92 -23.30 0.79
N PHE A 250 1.10 -23.20 -0.26
CA PHE A 250 -0.28 -22.72 -0.14
C PHE A 250 -1.11 -23.62 0.76
N ILE A 251 -1.08 -24.94 0.53
CA ILE A 251 -1.84 -25.90 1.33
C ILE A 251 -1.36 -25.90 2.79
N THR A 252 -0.04 -25.86 3.03
CA THR A 252 0.52 -25.81 4.38
C THR A 252 0.02 -24.60 5.16
N LEU A 253 0.11 -23.42 4.56
CA LEU A 253 -0.33 -22.17 5.20
C LEU A 253 -1.86 -22.11 5.35
N LEU A 254 -2.63 -22.74 4.48
CA LEU A 254 -4.09 -22.84 4.57
C LEU A 254 -4.52 -23.78 5.71
N LEU A 255 -3.88 -24.93 5.82
CA LEU A 255 -4.24 -25.96 6.81
C LEU A 255 -3.70 -25.66 8.21
N LEU A 256 -2.61 -24.93 8.33
CA LEU A 256 -1.99 -24.66 9.65
C LEU A 256 -2.97 -24.03 10.65
N PRO A 257 -3.74 -22.97 10.33
CA PRO A 257 -4.78 -22.46 11.22
C PRO A 257 -5.90 -23.47 11.49
N VAL A 258 -6.30 -24.26 10.48
CA VAL A 258 -7.36 -25.26 10.63
C VAL A 258 -6.95 -26.35 11.61
N ILE A 259 -5.73 -26.87 11.49
CA ILE A 259 -5.20 -27.93 12.38
C ILE A 259 -5.05 -27.41 13.81
N THR A 260 -4.58 -26.16 13.99
CA THR A 260 -4.32 -25.59 15.32
C THR A 260 -5.59 -25.16 16.04
N THR A 261 -6.63 -24.75 15.33
CA THR A 261 -7.89 -24.26 15.92
C THR A 261 -9.03 -25.28 15.87
N GLY A 262 -8.90 -26.34 15.08
CA GLY A 262 -9.96 -27.31 14.80
C GLY A 262 -11.13 -26.73 13.97
N SER A 263 -10.97 -25.52 13.40
CA SER A 263 -12.04 -24.80 12.68
C SER A 263 -11.63 -24.44 11.26
N TRP A 264 -12.58 -24.61 10.31
CA TRP A 264 -12.42 -24.18 8.92
C TRP A 264 -12.73 -22.69 8.69
N SER A 265 -13.12 -21.95 9.73
CA SER A 265 -13.56 -20.55 9.62
C SER A 265 -12.56 -19.65 8.90
N SER A 266 -11.25 -19.85 9.11
CA SER A 266 -10.21 -19.08 8.41
C SER A 266 -10.16 -19.35 6.90
N ALA A 267 -10.35 -20.61 6.50
CA ALA A 267 -10.35 -21.02 5.10
C ALA A 267 -11.65 -20.58 4.39
N GLU A 268 -12.80 -20.73 5.04
CA GLU A 268 -14.09 -20.26 4.53
C GLU A 268 -14.10 -18.75 4.31
N LEU A 269 -13.56 -18.00 5.26
CA LEU A 269 -13.46 -16.56 5.15
C LEU A 269 -12.50 -16.14 4.04
N MET A 270 -11.37 -16.82 3.89
CA MET A 270 -10.43 -16.57 2.81
C MET A 270 -11.11 -16.79 1.44
N TRP A 271 -11.93 -17.82 1.31
CA TRP A 271 -12.73 -18.06 0.10
C TRP A 271 -13.74 -16.93 -0.13
N LYS A 272 -14.55 -16.60 0.87
CA LYS A 272 -15.58 -15.56 0.81
C LYS A 272 -15.01 -14.18 0.45
N GLU A 273 -13.99 -13.75 1.19
CA GLU A 273 -13.41 -12.42 1.06
C GLU A 273 -12.57 -12.22 -0.22
N ASN A 274 -12.07 -13.30 -0.83
CA ASN A 274 -11.18 -13.17 -1.97
C ASN A 274 -11.71 -13.77 -3.26
N VAL A 275 -12.35 -14.93 -3.22
CA VAL A 275 -12.86 -15.60 -4.44
C VAL A 275 -14.30 -15.19 -4.71
N GLN A 276 -15.20 -15.39 -3.74
CA GLN A 276 -16.61 -15.04 -3.92
C GLN A 276 -16.79 -13.55 -4.19
N ARG A 277 -16.10 -12.69 -3.42
CA ARG A 277 -16.14 -11.23 -3.55
C ARG A 277 -15.63 -10.73 -4.91
N PHE A 278 -14.71 -11.42 -5.56
CA PHE A 278 -14.24 -11.05 -6.90
C PHE A 278 -15.34 -11.18 -7.95
N PHE A 279 -16.13 -12.26 -7.89
CA PHE A 279 -17.19 -12.56 -8.85
C PHE A 279 -18.55 -12.00 -8.43
N GLN A 280 -18.86 -12.03 -7.14
CA GLN A 280 -20.12 -11.58 -6.55
C GLN A 280 -19.85 -10.60 -5.40
N PRO A 281 -19.55 -9.35 -5.73
CA PRO A 281 -19.20 -8.36 -4.72
C PRO A 281 -20.40 -8.03 -3.85
N PHE A 282 -20.23 -8.08 -2.54
CA PHE A 282 -21.23 -7.68 -1.54
C PHE A 282 -20.91 -6.30 -0.95
N ASP A 283 -19.72 -5.74 -1.26
CA ASP A 283 -19.31 -4.39 -0.84
C ASP A 283 -18.33 -3.78 -1.86
N HIS A 284 -18.01 -2.48 -1.71
CA HIS A 284 -17.04 -1.76 -2.54
C HIS A 284 -17.34 -1.82 -4.03
N ILE A 285 -18.61 -1.67 -4.39
CA ILE A 285 -19.10 -1.68 -5.78
C ILE A 285 -18.92 -0.27 -6.36
N GLU A 286 -17.71 0.02 -6.83
CA GLU A 286 -17.40 1.27 -7.53
C GLU A 286 -17.51 1.09 -9.05
N PRO A 287 -17.76 2.17 -9.83
CA PRO A 287 -17.84 2.09 -11.27
C PRO A 287 -16.58 1.52 -11.93
N PHE A 288 -16.73 0.82 -13.08
CA PHE A 288 -15.59 0.21 -13.79
C PHE A 288 -14.51 1.23 -14.18
N TYR A 289 -14.89 2.49 -14.41
CA TYR A 289 -13.99 3.58 -14.81
C TYR A 289 -13.22 4.23 -13.64
N ILE A 290 -13.41 3.77 -12.41
CA ILE A 290 -12.79 4.39 -11.21
C ILE A 290 -11.27 4.52 -11.33
N TYR A 291 -10.61 3.54 -11.94
CA TYR A 291 -9.16 3.54 -12.06
C TYR A 291 -8.62 4.55 -13.07
N PHE A 292 -9.42 4.96 -14.07
CA PHE A 292 -9.05 6.10 -14.93
C PHE A 292 -8.92 7.41 -14.14
N LYS A 293 -9.71 7.54 -13.06
CA LYS A 293 -9.61 8.66 -12.13
C LYS A 293 -8.41 8.53 -11.19
N TYR A 294 -8.22 7.34 -10.59
CA TYR A 294 -7.25 7.18 -9.52
C TYR A 294 -5.82 6.92 -9.98
N VAL A 295 -5.59 6.32 -11.12
CA VAL A 295 -4.22 6.14 -11.66
C VAL A 295 -3.50 7.48 -11.81
N PRO A 296 -4.09 8.52 -12.43
CA PRO A 296 -3.47 9.84 -12.48
C PRO A 296 -3.17 10.45 -11.10
N VAL A 297 -4.08 10.30 -10.15
CA VAL A 297 -3.91 10.82 -8.79
C VAL A 297 -2.79 10.09 -8.05
N PHE A 298 -2.72 8.76 -8.20
CA PHE A 298 -1.76 7.93 -7.48
C PHE A 298 -0.35 8.06 -8.02
N PHE A 299 -0.21 8.35 -9.31
CA PHE A 299 1.09 8.59 -9.94
C PHE A 299 1.52 10.07 -9.92
N ALA A 300 0.70 10.96 -9.32
CA ALA A 300 1.11 12.35 -9.13
C ALA A 300 2.38 12.45 -8.27
N PRO A 301 3.29 13.41 -8.59
CA PRO A 301 3.17 14.47 -9.59
C PRO A 301 3.61 14.08 -11.02
N TRP A 302 3.94 12.82 -11.26
CA TRP A 302 4.54 12.33 -12.52
C TRP A 302 3.52 12.05 -13.64
N THR A 303 2.23 12.22 -13.38
CA THR A 303 1.14 11.89 -14.32
C THR A 303 1.28 12.56 -15.68
N LEU A 304 1.71 13.81 -15.73
CA LEU A 304 1.91 14.52 -17.00
C LEU A 304 3.05 13.92 -17.82
N PHE A 305 4.12 13.48 -17.15
CA PHE A 305 5.22 12.78 -17.80
C PHE A 305 4.80 11.41 -18.30
N LEU A 306 3.93 10.71 -17.56
CA LEU A 306 3.33 9.44 -18.00
C LEU A 306 2.51 9.63 -19.29
N ILE A 307 1.63 10.64 -19.33
CA ILE A 307 0.82 10.93 -20.53
C ILE A 307 1.74 11.12 -21.74
N VAL A 308 2.77 11.95 -21.63
CA VAL A 308 3.75 12.14 -22.69
C VAL A 308 4.46 10.84 -23.05
N SER A 309 4.83 10.03 -22.06
CA SER A 309 5.48 8.73 -22.29
C SER A 309 4.60 7.78 -23.10
N LEU A 310 3.30 7.74 -22.81
CA LEU A 310 2.35 6.89 -23.56
C LEU A 310 2.23 7.35 -25.03
N PHE A 311 2.25 8.66 -25.31
CA PHE A 311 2.27 9.17 -26.67
C PHE A 311 3.58 8.87 -27.40
N CYS A 312 4.72 9.05 -26.75
CA CYS A 312 6.04 8.72 -27.33
C CYS A 312 6.17 7.22 -27.64
N LEU A 313 5.60 6.36 -26.81
CA LEU A 313 5.59 4.91 -27.02
C LEU A 313 4.72 4.49 -28.23
N SER A 314 3.79 5.31 -28.70
CA SER A 314 2.91 4.94 -29.83
C SER A 314 3.58 4.99 -31.21
N GLY A 315 4.71 5.67 -31.36
CA GLY A 315 5.34 6.00 -32.66
C GLY A 315 6.58 5.20 -33.06
N SER A 316 7.13 4.34 -32.22
CA SER A 316 8.39 3.64 -32.53
C SER A 316 8.23 2.11 -32.61
N SER A 317 9.14 1.44 -33.36
CA SER A 317 9.33 -0.02 -33.28
C SER A 317 9.81 -0.37 -31.88
N ARG A 318 8.91 -0.80 -31.01
CA ARG A 318 9.19 -1.09 -29.60
C ARG A 318 10.09 -2.28 -29.44
N LYS A 319 11.00 -2.18 -28.46
CA LYS A 319 11.82 -3.31 -28.05
C LYS A 319 11.03 -4.27 -27.17
N PRO A 320 11.33 -5.57 -27.15
CA PRO A 320 10.63 -6.57 -26.33
C PRO A 320 10.49 -6.18 -24.85
N ALA A 321 11.49 -5.51 -24.27
CA ALA A 321 11.47 -5.03 -22.89
C ALA A 321 10.41 -3.94 -22.64
N GLU A 322 10.18 -3.06 -23.61
CA GLU A 322 9.14 -2.01 -23.53
C GLU A 322 7.74 -2.62 -23.65
N HIS A 323 7.57 -3.62 -24.54
CA HIS A 323 6.33 -4.40 -24.65
C HIS A 323 6.01 -5.10 -23.33
N PHE A 324 7.01 -5.75 -22.72
CA PHE A 324 6.83 -6.42 -21.45
C PHE A 324 6.28 -5.48 -20.39
N VAL A 325 6.95 -4.37 -20.12
CA VAL A 325 6.52 -3.42 -19.09
C VAL A 325 5.14 -2.83 -19.39
N LEU A 326 4.87 -2.47 -20.65
CA LEU A 326 3.59 -1.92 -21.07
C LEU A 326 2.45 -2.91 -20.87
N PHE A 327 2.60 -4.15 -21.38
CA PHE A 327 1.52 -5.13 -21.32
C PHE A 327 1.33 -5.72 -19.93
N ILE A 328 2.38 -5.79 -19.09
CA ILE A 328 2.23 -6.11 -17.67
C ILE A 328 1.43 -5.01 -16.96
N ALA A 329 1.75 -3.73 -17.16
CA ALA A 329 0.99 -2.63 -16.56
C ALA A 329 -0.47 -2.59 -17.04
N LEU A 330 -0.70 -2.80 -18.34
CA LEU A 330 -2.06 -2.91 -18.89
C LEU A 330 -2.80 -4.14 -18.36
N GLY A 331 -2.13 -5.28 -18.21
CA GLY A 331 -2.70 -6.49 -17.61
C GLY A 331 -3.16 -6.25 -16.18
N ILE A 332 -2.34 -5.58 -15.36
CA ILE A 332 -2.72 -5.17 -14.00
C ILE A 332 -3.96 -4.25 -14.04
N PHE A 333 -3.97 -3.26 -14.92
CA PHE A 333 -5.09 -2.33 -15.06
C PHE A 333 -6.38 -3.05 -15.44
N VAL A 334 -6.33 -3.91 -16.45
CA VAL A 334 -7.47 -4.70 -16.91
C VAL A 334 -7.96 -5.64 -15.82
N PHE A 335 -7.08 -6.36 -15.13
CA PHE A 335 -7.43 -7.27 -14.03
C PHE A 335 -8.29 -6.58 -12.97
N PHE A 336 -7.85 -5.44 -12.46
CA PHE A 336 -8.62 -4.73 -11.43
C PHE A 336 -9.87 -4.07 -11.99
N THR A 337 -9.89 -3.68 -13.27
CA THR A 337 -11.06 -3.09 -13.92
C THR A 337 -12.19 -4.11 -14.10
N ILE A 338 -11.87 -5.37 -14.43
CA ILE A 338 -12.87 -6.44 -14.57
C ILE A 338 -13.32 -7.04 -13.24
N SER A 339 -12.58 -6.83 -12.15
CA SER A 339 -12.99 -7.25 -10.81
C SER A 339 -14.34 -6.63 -10.43
N GLY A 340 -15.22 -7.39 -9.79
CA GLY A 340 -16.49 -6.87 -9.27
C GLY A 340 -16.32 -5.89 -8.13
N SER A 341 -15.45 -6.20 -7.16
CA SER A 341 -15.13 -5.33 -6.02
C SER A 341 -13.97 -4.41 -6.32
N ARG A 342 -14.17 -3.11 -6.17
CA ARG A 342 -13.20 -2.07 -6.52
C ARG A 342 -13.03 -1.07 -5.38
N ARG A 343 -11.78 -0.75 -5.05
CA ARG A 343 -11.38 0.41 -4.23
C ARG A 343 -10.28 1.16 -4.95
N SER A 344 -10.19 2.46 -4.71
CA SER A 344 -9.17 3.33 -5.32
C SER A 344 -7.75 2.76 -5.23
N TYR A 345 -7.38 2.22 -4.09
CA TYR A 345 -6.02 1.75 -3.82
C TYR A 345 -5.71 0.32 -4.31
N TYR A 346 -6.70 -0.44 -4.81
CA TYR A 346 -6.42 -1.76 -5.39
C TYR A 346 -5.52 -1.67 -6.63
N ILE A 347 -5.51 -0.51 -7.31
CA ILE A 347 -4.69 -0.28 -8.49
C ILE A 347 -3.21 0.02 -8.18
N LEU A 348 -2.80 0.13 -6.92
CA LEU A 348 -1.40 0.41 -6.54
C LEU A 348 -0.35 -0.47 -7.25
N PRO A 349 -0.59 -1.77 -7.52
CA PRO A 349 0.39 -2.61 -8.23
C PRO A 349 0.77 -2.12 -9.64
N ILE A 350 0.03 -1.21 -10.25
CA ILE A 350 0.38 -0.65 -11.56
C ILE A 350 1.57 0.34 -11.47
N LEU A 351 1.76 1.01 -10.33
CA LEU A 351 2.66 2.15 -10.20
C LEU A 351 4.12 1.85 -10.56
N PRO A 352 4.74 0.72 -10.17
CA PRO A 352 6.10 0.41 -10.60
C PRO A 352 6.21 0.27 -12.13
N GLY A 353 5.20 -0.29 -12.80
CA GLY A 353 5.14 -0.37 -14.27
C GLY A 353 5.07 1.00 -14.92
N LEU A 354 4.23 1.90 -14.40
CA LEU A 354 4.14 3.28 -14.87
C LEU A 354 5.45 4.03 -14.65
N ALA A 355 6.09 3.83 -13.51
CA ALA A 355 7.39 4.41 -13.20
C ALA A 355 8.48 3.92 -14.17
N LEU A 356 8.48 2.62 -14.52
CA LEU A 356 9.41 2.06 -15.51
C LEU A 356 9.20 2.64 -16.91
N LEU A 357 7.96 2.77 -17.39
CA LEU A 357 7.64 3.38 -18.68
C LEU A 357 8.04 4.85 -18.73
N THR A 358 7.66 5.61 -17.72
CA THR A 358 7.97 7.04 -17.63
C THR A 358 9.47 7.27 -17.46
N GLY A 359 10.13 6.49 -16.61
CA GLY A 359 11.57 6.57 -16.38
C GLY A 359 12.39 6.23 -17.63
N LYS A 360 11.94 5.25 -18.45
CA LYS A 360 12.56 4.94 -19.74
C LYS A 360 12.46 6.11 -20.71
N THR A 361 11.29 6.71 -20.86
CA THR A 361 11.10 7.88 -21.73
C THR A 361 11.94 9.06 -21.27
N ILE A 362 12.00 9.36 -19.97
CA ILE A 362 12.84 10.42 -19.42
C ILE A 362 14.33 10.11 -19.64
N SER A 363 14.74 8.85 -19.47
CA SER A 363 16.13 8.40 -19.71
C SER A 363 16.55 8.61 -21.16
N ASP A 364 15.69 8.22 -22.11
CA ASP A 364 15.94 8.42 -23.54
C ASP A 364 16.06 9.90 -23.89
N TRP A 365 15.21 10.71 -23.33
CA TRP A 365 15.22 12.16 -23.49
C TRP A 365 16.51 12.82 -23.01
N ILE A 366 17.00 12.41 -21.83
CA ILE A 366 18.27 12.89 -21.29
C ILE A 366 19.44 12.49 -22.20
N GLY A 367 19.34 11.32 -22.85
CA GLY A 367 20.37 10.83 -23.80
C GLY A 367 20.33 11.51 -25.18
N HIS A 368 19.15 11.91 -25.65
CA HIS A 368 18.92 12.40 -27.03
C HIS A 368 18.00 13.62 -27.03
N PHE A 369 18.34 14.65 -26.25
CA PHE A 369 17.50 15.79 -25.92
C PHE A 369 16.92 16.54 -27.14
N GLU A 370 17.58 16.48 -28.29
CA GLU A 370 17.16 17.22 -29.50
C GLU A 370 16.19 16.45 -30.41
N GLN A 371 16.03 15.12 -30.24
CA GLN A 371 15.29 14.28 -31.17
C GLN A 371 13.85 13.93 -30.75
N TYR A 372 13.53 13.92 -29.47
CA TYR A 372 12.28 13.35 -28.99
C TYR A 372 11.54 14.26 -28.00
N GLY A 373 10.44 14.85 -28.44
CA GLY A 373 9.42 15.37 -27.52
C GLY A 373 9.81 16.54 -26.62
N GLU A 374 10.87 17.27 -26.94
CA GLU A 374 11.39 18.42 -26.15
C GLU A 374 10.29 19.39 -25.72
N ARG A 375 9.37 19.71 -26.62
CA ARG A 375 8.25 20.62 -26.31
C ARG A 375 7.32 20.04 -25.25
N ALA A 376 6.89 18.79 -25.39
CA ALA A 376 5.95 18.14 -24.48
C ALA A 376 6.56 18.00 -23.07
N LEU A 377 7.87 17.69 -22.97
CA LEU A 377 8.58 17.65 -21.69
C LEU A 377 8.69 19.03 -21.04
N LYS A 378 9.06 20.02 -21.82
CA LYS A 378 9.09 21.40 -21.31
C LYS A 378 7.73 21.84 -20.78
N TRP A 379 6.66 21.52 -21.49
CA TRP A 379 5.29 21.81 -21.03
C TRP A 379 4.94 21.03 -19.75
N SER A 380 5.21 19.73 -19.69
CA SER A 380 4.97 18.92 -18.49
C SER A 380 5.73 19.46 -17.29
N MET A 381 7.03 19.78 -17.46
CA MET A 381 7.86 20.36 -16.41
C MET A 381 7.32 21.72 -15.95
N THR A 382 7.02 22.60 -16.90
CA THR A 382 6.49 23.94 -16.60
C THR A 382 5.19 23.85 -15.81
N LEU A 383 4.27 22.97 -16.25
CA LEU A 383 2.99 22.82 -15.59
C LEU A 383 3.14 22.21 -14.17
N VAL A 384 3.97 21.18 -14.01
CA VAL A 384 4.26 20.61 -12.69
C VAL A 384 4.87 21.66 -11.76
N CYS A 385 5.90 22.38 -12.22
CA CYS A 385 6.50 23.45 -11.42
C CYS A 385 5.48 24.57 -11.07
N SER A 386 4.60 24.93 -12.00
CA SER A 386 3.55 25.95 -11.75
C SER A 386 2.55 25.47 -10.68
N ILE A 387 2.16 24.19 -10.70
CA ILE A 387 1.30 23.59 -9.67
C ILE A 387 2.00 23.63 -8.31
N PHE A 388 3.27 23.29 -8.26
CA PHE A 388 4.04 23.35 -7.01
C PHE A 388 4.26 24.77 -6.51
N ILE A 389 4.49 25.75 -7.39
CA ILE A 389 4.56 27.17 -7.02
C ILE A 389 3.24 27.60 -6.37
N LEU A 390 2.10 27.27 -7.00
CA LEU A 390 0.79 27.55 -6.44
C LEU A 390 0.60 26.87 -5.08
N GLY A 391 1.00 25.60 -4.96
CA GLY A 391 1.02 24.87 -3.68
C GLY A 391 1.87 25.55 -2.62
N GLY A 392 3.05 26.04 -2.98
CA GLY A 392 3.92 26.81 -2.09
C GLY A 392 3.27 28.11 -1.61
N ILE A 393 2.59 28.85 -2.52
CA ILE A 393 1.83 30.04 -2.17
C ILE A 393 0.68 29.71 -1.22
N CYS A 394 -0.06 28.62 -1.50
CA CYS A 394 -1.14 28.15 -0.62
C CYS A 394 -0.63 27.77 0.77
N LEU A 395 0.54 27.12 0.86
CA LEU A 395 1.17 26.80 2.15
C LEU A 395 1.51 28.06 2.94
N ILE A 396 2.10 29.08 2.29
CA ILE A 396 2.41 30.37 2.92
C ILE A 396 1.12 31.05 3.39
N TYR A 397 0.09 31.09 2.55
CA TYR A 397 -1.21 31.66 2.93
C TYR A 397 -1.82 30.96 4.14
N ALA A 398 -1.85 29.62 4.11
CA ALA A 398 -2.39 28.80 5.20
C ALA A 398 -1.63 28.99 6.54
N PHE A 399 -0.36 29.38 6.50
CA PHE A 399 0.39 29.72 7.71
C PHE A 399 -0.16 30.97 8.41
N PHE A 400 -0.62 31.96 7.67
CA PHE A 400 -1.19 33.19 8.21
C PHE A 400 -2.69 33.10 8.54
N ASP A 401 -3.38 32.04 8.10
CA ASP A 401 -4.80 31.83 8.43
C ASP A 401 -4.93 31.13 9.80
N THR A 402 -5.32 31.87 10.82
CA THR A 402 -5.48 31.37 12.20
C THR A 402 -6.51 30.23 12.36
N ARG A 403 -7.37 30.02 11.37
CA ARG A 403 -8.37 28.94 11.36
C ARG A 403 -7.75 27.59 10.98
N ILE A 404 -6.58 27.59 10.35
CA ILE A 404 -5.88 26.40 9.87
C ILE A 404 -4.75 26.09 10.84
N PRO A 405 -4.67 24.86 11.39
CA PRO A 405 -3.51 24.44 12.16
C PRO A 405 -2.24 24.60 11.33
N SER A 406 -1.23 25.25 11.87
CA SER A 406 0.00 25.57 11.15
C SER A 406 1.25 25.25 11.96
N HIS A 407 2.40 25.14 11.27
CA HIS A 407 3.72 24.93 11.86
C HIS A 407 4.72 25.91 11.22
N PRO A 408 5.67 26.50 11.99
CA PRO A 408 6.61 27.50 11.44
C PRO A 408 7.41 27.03 10.21
N SER A 409 7.75 25.74 10.12
CA SER A 409 8.44 25.18 8.95
C SER A 409 7.61 25.22 7.65
N GLN A 410 6.29 25.43 7.74
CA GLN A 410 5.39 25.54 6.59
C GLN A 410 5.74 26.73 5.70
N LEU A 411 6.12 27.87 6.32
CA LEU A 411 6.60 29.04 5.62
C LEU A 411 7.89 28.75 4.86
N ALA A 412 8.86 28.13 5.55
CA ALA A 412 10.16 27.80 4.96
C ALA A 412 10.02 26.84 3.77
N ILE A 413 9.18 25.80 3.90
CA ILE A 413 8.90 24.84 2.80
C ILE A 413 8.20 25.54 1.65
N GLY A 414 7.20 26.40 1.90
CA GLY A 414 6.52 27.14 0.85
C GLY A 414 7.49 28.00 0.01
N VAL A 415 8.38 28.74 0.66
CA VAL A 415 9.41 29.56 -0.01
C VAL A 415 10.41 28.66 -0.76
N LEU A 416 10.90 27.57 -0.12
CA LEU A 416 11.84 26.63 -0.75
C LEU A 416 11.27 26.07 -2.04
N VAL A 417 10.01 25.63 -2.03
CA VAL A 417 9.31 25.06 -3.19
C VAL A 417 9.26 26.06 -4.33
N ILE A 418 8.86 27.30 -4.06
CA ILE A 418 8.76 28.35 -5.09
C ILE A 418 10.13 28.61 -5.73
N ILE A 419 11.16 28.87 -4.92
CA ILE A 419 12.52 29.15 -5.42
C ILE A 419 13.04 27.98 -6.23
N SER A 420 12.87 26.76 -5.72
CA SER A 420 13.37 25.55 -6.34
C SER A 420 12.67 25.24 -7.67
N CYS A 421 11.36 25.47 -7.79
CA CYS A 421 10.63 25.30 -9.03
C CYS A 421 11.06 26.35 -10.08
N ILE A 422 11.25 27.60 -9.68
CA ILE A 422 11.78 28.64 -10.59
C ILE A 422 13.17 28.25 -11.11
N TYR A 423 14.05 27.78 -10.22
CA TYR A 423 15.39 27.33 -10.59
C TYR A 423 15.35 26.11 -11.54
N THR A 424 14.45 25.16 -11.28
CA THR A 424 14.21 24.01 -12.18
C THR A 424 13.83 24.46 -13.57
N MET A 425 12.89 25.41 -13.69
CA MET A 425 12.49 25.97 -14.97
C MET A 425 13.65 26.68 -15.70
N MET A 426 14.54 27.36 -14.95
CA MET A 426 15.76 28.00 -15.50
C MET A 426 16.74 26.95 -16.05
N LEU A 427 16.95 25.82 -15.33
CA LEU A 427 17.79 24.72 -15.79
C LEU A 427 17.30 24.15 -17.15
N PHE A 428 15.98 24.00 -17.28
CA PHE A 428 15.36 23.55 -18.53
C PHE A 428 15.55 24.57 -19.68
N LYS A 429 15.39 25.86 -19.43
CA LYS A 429 15.68 26.92 -20.43
C LYS A 429 17.13 26.87 -20.90
N ARG A 430 18.05 26.51 -20.01
CA ARG A 430 19.49 26.34 -20.30
C ARG A 430 19.86 24.99 -20.93
N LYS A 431 18.87 24.20 -21.39
CA LYS A 431 19.05 22.85 -21.96
C LYS A 431 19.73 21.84 -21.00
N MET A 432 19.66 22.07 -19.70
CA MET A 432 20.22 21.19 -18.66
C MET A 432 19.15 20.23 -18.13
N GLY A 433 18.46 19.50 -19.03
CA GLY A 433 17.30 18.68 -18.69
C GLY A 433 17.54 17.63 -17.63
N ALA A 434 18.69 16.93 -17.66
CA ALA A 434 19.05 15.93 -16.65
C ALA A 434 19.14 16.53 -15.24
N LYS A 435 19.79 17.69 -15.09
CA LYS A 435 19.87 18.39 -13.80
C LYS A 435 18.51 18.90 -13.35
N GLY A 436 17.68 19.39 -14.30
CA GLY A 436 16.32 19.85 -13.99
C GLY A 436 15.42 18.72 -13.46
N ILE A 437 15.45 17.53 -14.08
CA ILE A 437 14.70 16.35 -13.60
C ILE A 437 15.17 15.91 -12.21
N LEU A 438 16.49 15.79 -12.02
CA LEU A 438 17.06 15.40 -10.72
C LEU A 438 16.65 16.40 -9.64
N PHE A 439 16.71 17.69 -9.95
CA PHE A 439 16.35 18.76 -9.00
C PHE A 439 14.86 18.71 -8.66
N LEU A 440 13.97 18.49 -9.65
CA LEU A 440 12.53 18.32 -9.40
C LEU A 440 12.25 17.11 -8.50
N ILE A 441 12.86 15.95 -8.77
CA ILE A 441 12.72 14.76 -7.93
C ILE A 441 13.15 15.07 -6.49
N SER A 442 14.28 15.77 -6.31
CA SER A 442 14.77 16.14 -4.98
C SER A 442 13.81 17.07 -4.23
N ILE A 443 13.17 18.00 -4.93
CA ILE A 443 12.17 18.90 -4.33
C ILE A 443 10.96 18.09 -3.87
N VAL A 444 10.42 17.22 -4.74
CA VAL A 444 9.27 16.37 -4.38
C VAL A 444 9.60 15.50 -3.17
N PHE A 445 10.80 14.90 -3.14
CA PHE A 445 11.28 14.12 -2.01
C PHE A 445 11.30 14.93 -0.69
N ILE A 446 11.80 16.16 -0.72
CA ILE A 446 11.86 17.04 0.47
C ILE A 446 10.44 17.44 0.90
N ILE A 447 9.55 17.75 -0.04
CA ILE A 447 8.16 18.08 0.26
C ILE A 447 7.46 16.89 0.92
N GLU A 448 7.60 15.69 0.37
CA GLU A 448 7.01 14.48 0.95
C GLU A 448 7.60 14.16 2.33
N LEU A 449 8.92 14.31 2.49
CA LEU A 449 9.56 14.14 3.81
C LEU A 449 8.95 15.10 4.84
N TRP A 450 8.72 16.35 4.46
CA TRP A 450 8.07 17.32 5.32
C TRP A 450 6.60 16.97 5.58
N ILE A 451 5.83 16.64 4.54
CA ILE A 451 4.41 16.26 4.67
C ILE A 451 4.26 15.10 5.66
N PHE A 452 5.06 14.05 5.51
CA PHE A 452 4.90 12.84 6.32
C PHE A 452 5.47 12.94 7.73
N ASN A 453 6.38 13.88 8.01
CA ASN A 453 6.96 14.06 9.34
C ASN A 453 6.36 15.24 10.11
N VAL A 454 5.84 16.25 9.42
CA VAL A 454 5.30 17.47 10.05
C VAL A 454 3.86 17.73 9.60
N GLY A 455 3.63 17.81 8.31
CA GLY A 455 2.34 18.22 7.74
C GLY A 455 1.17 17.33 8.20
N MET A 456 1.37 16.02 8.22
CA MET A 456 0.34 15.08 8.68
C MET A 456 0.04 15.22 10.17
N ALA A 457 1.05 15.44 11.01
CA ALA A 457 0.86 15.68 12.44
C ALA A 457 0.00 16.92 12.70
N VAL A 458 0.27 17.99 11.95
CA VAL A 458 -0.50 19.24 12.04
C VAL A 458 -1.95 19.02 11.59
N ALA A 459 -2.15 18.30 10.48
CA ALA A 459 -3.50 18.04 9.94
C ALA A 459 -4.37 17.15 10.85
N GLU A 460 -3.75 16.27 11.64
CA GLU A 460 -4.46 15.31 12.49
C GLU A 460 -4.89 15.83 13.86
N GLN A 461 -4.43 17.00 14.30
CA GLN A 461 -4.71 17.51 15.65
C GLN A 461 -6.19 17.49 16.05
N LYS A 462 -7.10 17.57 15.07
CA LYS A 462 -8.57 17.59 15.27
C LYS A 462 -9.29 16.30 14.84
N ARG A 463 -8.59 15.23 14.44
CA ARG A 463 -9.24 14.07 13.78
C ARG A 463 -8.89 12.70 14.37
N THR A 464 -8.23 12.64 15.52
CA THR A 464 -7.74 11.38 16.07
C THR A 464 -8.40 11.02 17.40
N LEU A 465 -8.72 9.73 17.58
CA LEU A 465 -9.19 9.18 18.85
C LEU A 465 -8.07 8.99 19.89
N ARG A 466 -6.80 9.14 19.49
CA ARG A 466 -5.63 8.89 20.37
C ARG A 466 -5.67 9.74 21.66
N PRO A 467 -5.88 11.09 21.63
CA PRO A 467 -5.91 11.88 22.85
C PRO A 467 -7.03 11.42 23.80
N PHE A 468 -8.23 11.19 23.28
CA PHE A 468 -9.37 10.72 24.06
C PHE A 468 -9.07 9.35 24.70
N ALA A 469 -8.57 8.38 23.92
CA ALA A 469 -8.26 7.04 24.43
C ALA A 469 -7.14 7.07 25.48
N THR A 470 -6.06 7.86 25.25
CA THR A 470 -4.94 8.01 26.19
C THR A 470 -5.43 8.60 27.52
N LYS A 471 -6.24 9.65 27.46
CA LYS A 471 -6.77 10.30 28.65
C LYS A 471 -7.78 9.41 29.39
N THR A 472 -8.60 8.66 28.66
CA THR A 472 -9.47 7.63 29.24
C THR A 472 -8.66 6.54 29.96
N ALA A 473 -7.54 6.12 29.37
CA ALA A 473 -6.63 5.15 29.99
C ALA A 473 -6.01 5.68 31.30
N GLU A 474 -5.69 6.98 31.37
CA GLU A 474 -5.22 7.64 32.60
C GLU A 474 -6.30 7.63 33.70
N TYR A 475 -7.54 8.01 33.38
CA TYR A 475 -8.65 7.94 34.34
C TYR A 475 -8.92 6.53 34.87
N LEU A 476 -8.68 5.53 34.04
CA LEU A 476 -8.95 4.14 34.36
C LEU A 476 -7.72 3.40 34.91
N LYS A 477 -6.56 4.05 35.12
CA LYS A 477 -5.27 3.42 35.44
C LYS A 477 -5.38 2.41 36.59
N ASP A 478 -6.06 2.75 37.67
CA ASP A 478 -6.19 1.94 38.86
C ASP A 478 -7.51 1.14 38.91
N VAL A 479 -8.22 1.06 37.79
CA VAL A 479 -9.48 0.34 37.65
C VAL A 479 -9.24 -1.02 37.02
N SER A 480 -9.77 -2.08 37.64
CA SER A 480 -9.71 -3.44 37.04
C SER A 480 -10.57 -3.52 35.77
N ASP A 481 -10.11 -4.29 34.78
CA ASP A 481 -10.77 -4.42 33.46
C ASP A 481 -12.21 -4.95 33.59
N GLU A 482 -12.50 -5.77 34.61
CA GLU A 482 -13.85 -6.29 34.90
C GLU A 482 -14.87 -5.20 35.21
N ARG A 483 -14.44 -4.04 35.73
CA ARG A 483 -15.27 -2.89 36.07
C ARG A 483 -15.44 -1.90 34.95
N ILE A 484 -14.89 -2.18 33.76
CA ILE A 484 -14.96 -1.33 32.58
C ILE A 484 -15.81 -2.04 31.53
N SER A 485 -16.74 -1.30 30.92
CA SER A 485 -17.60 -1.81 29.84
C SER A 485 -17.68 -0.84 28.67
N ILE A 486 -18.02 -1.37 27.49
CA ILE A 486 -18.23 -0.58 26.27
C ILE A 486 -19.66 -0.82 25.78
N TYR A 487 -20.37 0.25 25.43
CA TYR A 487 -21.75 0.19 24.94
C TYR A 487 -21.82 0.30 23.41
N GLN A 488 -22.51 -0.64 22.77
CA GLN A 488 -22.85 -0.67 21.34
C GLN A 488 -21.67 -0.50 20.36
N GLY A 489 -20.66 -1.36 20.50
CA GLY A 489 -19.57 -1.43 19.53
C GLY A 489 -18.35 -0.62 19.94
N TYR A 490 -17.28 -0.89 19.25
CA TYR A 490 -15.98 -0.29 19.52
C TYR A 490 -15.32 0.15 18.21
N ASP A 491 -14.51 1.18 18.31
CA ASP A 491 -13.53 1.49 17.26
C ASP A 491 -12.21 0.80 17.62
N SER A 492 -11.67 0.02 16.69
CA SER A 492 -10.42 -0.71 16.90
C SER A 492 -9.22 0.19 17.21
N ILE A 493 -9.25 1.45 16.75
CA ILE A 493 -8.24 2.45 17.05
C ILE A 493 -8.36 2.85 18.53
N PHE A 494 -9.58 3.05 19.00
CA PHE A 494 -9.83 3.39 20.41
C PHE A 494 -9.36 2.26 21.33
N ILE A 495 -9.73 0.99 21.04
CA ILE A 495 -9.32 -0.18 21.84
C ILE A 495 -7.79 -0.31 21.87
N PHE A 496 -7.13 -0.12 20.72
CA PHE A 496 -5.68 -0.17 20.64
C PHE A 496 -5.00 0.85 21.58
N TYR A 497 -5.44 2.11 21.54
CA TYR A 497 -4.84 3.17 22.38
C TYR A 497 -5.27 3.09 23.84
N LEU A 498 -6.44 2.52 24.13
CA LEU A 498 -6.86 2.24 25.51
C LEU A 498 -5.96 1.20 26.18
N ASN A 499 -5.38 0.30 25.38
CA ASN A 499 -4.38 -0.69 25.76
C ASN A 499 -4.79 -1.55 26.98
N ARG A 500 -5.99 -2.13 26.93
CA ARG A 500 -6.57 -2.97 27.99
C ARG A 500 -6.76 -4.42 27.51
N LYS A 501 -7.03 -5.33 28.44
CA LYS A 501 -7.60 -6.65 28.15
C LYS A 501 -8.96 -6.49 27.49
N PRO A 502 -9.48 -7.53 26.80
CA PRO A 502 -10.82 -7.47 26.25
C PRO A 502 -11.85 -7.02 27.27
N LEU A 503 -12.59 -5.94 26.94
CA LEU A 503 -13.58 -5.33 27.81
C LEU A 503 -14.97 -5.88 27.49
N LYS A 504 -15.84 -5.92 28.53
CA LYS A 504 -17.21 -6.40 28.38
C LYS A 504 -18.02 -5.48 27.47
N MET A 505 -18.62 -6.08 26.42
CA MET A 505 -19.53 -5.40 25.52
C MET A 505 -20.95 -5.44 26.07
N LEU A 506 -21.64 -4.30 26.08
CA LEU A 506 -23.05 -4.16 26.45
C LEU A 506 -23.84 -3.77 25.20
N SER A 507 -24.95 -4.46 24.95
CA SER A 507 -25.74 -4.29 23.72
C SER A 507 -27.10 -3.61 23.98
N SER A 508 -27.59 -3.68 25.22
CA SER A 508 -28.89 -3.16 25.62
C SER A 508 -28.83 -2.30 26.91
N VAL A 509 -29.90 -1.56 27.18
CA VAL A 509 -30.03 -0.80 28.41
C VAL A 509 -30.09 -1.73 29.63
N GLU A 510 -30.70 -2.91 29.46
CA GLU A 510 -30.75 -3.96 30.48
C GLU A 510 -29.37 -4.47 30.85
N ASP A 511 -28.46 -4.58 29.85
CA ASP A 511 -27.06 -4.96 30.10
C ASP A 511 -26.35 -3.90 30.94
N ILE A 512 -26.60 -2.60 30.67
CA ILE A 512 -26.04 -1.50 31.47
C ILE A 512 -26.51 -1.61 32.92
N ARG A 513 -27.84 -1.78 33.16
CA ARG A 513 -28.42 -1.95 34.50
C ARG A 513 -27.85 -3.18 35.22
N SER A 514 -27.71 -4.28 34.52
CA SER A 514 -27.14 -5.53 35.05
C SER A 514 -25.68 -5.35 35.43
N PHE A 515 -24.89 -4.71 34.57
CA PHE A 515 -23.49 -4.40 34.81
C PHE A 515 -23.32 -3.47 36.02
N GLN A 516 -24.17 -2.42 36.14
CA GLN A 516 -24.19 -1.48 37.26
C GLN A 516 -24.50 -2.17 38.59
N LYS A 517 -25.41 -3.15 38.59
CA LYS A 517 -25.71 -3.96 39.78
C LYS A 517 -24.56 -4.83 40.23
N MET A 518 -23.83 -5.43 39.26
CA MET A 518 -22.70 -6.33 39.54
C MET A 518 -21.45 -5.58 39.99
N HIS A 519 -21.19 -4.42 39.42
CA HIS A 519 -19.95 -3.65 39.60
C HIS A 519 -20.24 -2.30 40.26
N LYS A 520 -20.10 -2.21 41.58
CA LYS A 520 -20.14 -0.90 42.29
C LYS A 520 -19.00 -0.01 41.77
N ASN A 521 -19.31 1.24 41.40
CA ASN A 521 -18.40 2.16 40.78
C ASN A 521 -17.77 1.61 39.47
N GLY A 522 -18.60 0.99 38.60
CA GLY A 522 -18.23 0.58 37.25
C GLY A 522 -18.06 1.80 36.34
N PHE A 523 -17.46 1.54 35.15
CA PHE A 523 -17.23 2.56 34.14
C PHE A 523 -17.84 2.10 32.81
N LEU A 524 -18.43 3.05 32.10
CA LEU A 524 -19.03 2.82 30.79
C LEU A 524 -18.40 3.76 29.77
N ILE A 525 -17.96 3.19 28.65
CA ILE A 525 -17.50 3.93 27.49
C ILE A 525 -18.55 3.80 26.39
N GLY A 526 -19.03 4.89 25.86
CA GLY A 526 -20.10 4.86 24.85
C GLY A 526 -20.29 6.18 24.14
N ASN A 527 -21.25 6.19 23.21
CA ASN A 527 -21.64 7.41 22.49
C ASN A 527 -22.28 8.43 23.45
N LEU A 528 -21.69 9.62 23.50
CA LEU A 528 -22.14 10.70 24.41
C LEU A 528 -23.61 11.03 24.23
N THR A 529 -24.07 11.22 22.99
CA THR A 529 -25.43 11.61 22.67
C THR A 529 -26.44 10.53 23.07
N LEU A 530 -26.07 9.26 22.80
CA LEU A 530 -26.94 8.13 23.09
C LEU A 530 -27.09 7.88 24.60
N ILE A 531 -25.98 7.90 25.34
CA ILE A 531 -25.99 7.71 26.79
C ILE A 531 -26.74 8.86 27.50
N ASN A 532 -26.54 10.11 27.03
CA ASN A 532 -27.29 11.26 27.58
C ASN A 532 -28.80 11.10 27.38
N LYS A 533 -29.26 10.58 26.23
CA LYS A 533 -30.71 10.28 26.04
C LYS A 533 -31.23 9.28 27.08
N PHE A 534 -30.45 8.22 27.39
CA PHE A 534 -30.86 7.27 28.43
C PHE A 534 -30.89 7.87 29.84
N MET A 535 -30.03 8.84 30.12
CA MET A 535 -30.02 9.59 31.38
C MET A 535 -31.24 10.51 31.46
N GLU A 536 -31.55 11.26 30.39
CA GLU A 536 -32.70 12.19 30.32
C GLU A 536 -34.04 11.46 30.34
N SER A 537 -34.18 10.32 29.68
CA SER A 537 -35.38 9.49 29.68
C SER A 537 -35.60 8.75 31.01
N GLY A 538 -34.62 8.76 31.91
CA GLY A 538 -34.65 8.01 33.17
C GLY A 538 -34.52 6.50 33.00
N GLU A 539 -34.21 6.03 31.81
CA GLU A 539 -33.99 4.60 31.53
C GLU A 539 -32.84 4.02 32.33
N VAL A 540 -31.80 4.80 32.57
CA VAL A 540 -30.68 4.41 33.43
C VAL A 540 -30.37 5.53 34.42
N LYS A 541 -30.39 5.19 35.72
CA LYS A 541 -30.08 6.12 36.82
C LYS A 541 -28.66 5.89 37.33
N GLY A 542 -28.07 6.92 37.95
CA GLY A 542 -26.76 6.80 38.59
C GLY A 542 -25.60 6.78 37.59
N ILE A 543 -25.79 7.30 36.37
CA ILE A 543 -24.70 7.53 35.40
C ILE A 543 -24.24 8.98 35.51
N SER A 544 -22.95 9.22 35.55
CA SER A 544 -22.38 10.57 35.48
C SER A 544 -21.23 10.64 34.48
N LEU A 545 -21.20 11.72 33.70
CA LEU A 545 -20.15 11.97 32.74
C LEU A 545 -18.83 12.29 33.46
N ILE A 546 -17.74 11.61 33.11
CA ILE A 546 -16.39 11.88 33.62
C ILE A 546 -15.60 12.69 32.62
N TYR A 547 -15.56 12.21 31.36
CA TYR A 547 -14.76 12.82 30.33
C TYR A 547 -15.37 12.62 28.95
N ALA A 548 -15.39 13.68 28.17
CA ALA A 548 -15.70 13.65 26.73
C ALA A 548 -14.88 14.72 26.01
N GLU A 549 -14.43 14.40 24.81
CA GLU A 549 -13.71 15.35 23.96
C GLU A 549 -14.69 15.91 22.92
N LYS A 550 -14.91 17.23 22.94
CA LYS A 550 -15.99 17.87 22.16
C LYS A 550 -15.78 17.86 20.64
N GLU A 551 -14.52 17.71 20.17
CA GLU A 551 -14.19 17.88 18.75
C GLU A 551 -13.80 16.57 18.05
N VAL A 552 -13.74 15.43 18.75
CA VAL A 552 -13.28 14.16 18.20
C VAL A 552 -14.44 13.20 18.02
N THR A 553 -14.73 12.89 16.77
CA THR A 553 -15.73 11.87 16.42
C THR A 553 -15.03 10.61 15.90
N ASN A 554 -15.62 9.43 16.15
CA ASN A 554 -15.22 8.20 15.50
C ASN A 554 -15.56 8.25 13.98
N LYS A 555 -15.22 7.20 13.24
CA LYS A 555 -15.51 7.10 11.79
C LYS A 555 -17.01 7.16 11.43
N HIS A 556 -17.91 7.04 12.42
CA HIS A 556 -19.35 7.12 12.26
C HIS A 556 -19.91 8.50 12.64
N GLY A 557 -19.06 9.44 13.04
CA GLY A 557 -19.47 10.77 13.48
C GLY A 557 -19.92 10.85 14.94
N ASP A 558 -19.65 9.79 15.74
CA ASP A 558 -20.08 9.72 17.13
C ASP A 558 -19.02 10.24 18.09
N ASN A 559 -19.40 11.06 19.05
CA ASN A 559 -18.55 11.46 20.15
C ASN A 559 -18.52 10.37 21.21
N LEU A 560 -17.34 9.82 21.48
CA LEU A 560 -17.15 8.88 22.58
C LEU A 560 -16.97 9.63 23.90
N ALA A 561 -17.49 9.05 24.99
CA ALA A 561 -17.36 9.58 26.33
C ALA A 561 -17.17 8.46 27.36
N LEU A 562 -16.51 8.82 28.46
CA LEU A 562 -16.34 8.00 29.65
C LEU A 562 -17.35 8.42 30.72
N PHE A 563 -18.08 7.47 31.24
CA PHE A 563 -19.05 7.66 32.31
C PHE A 563 -18.71 6.80 33.53
N SER A 564 -19.04 7.28 34.72
CA SER A 564 -19.08 6.43 35.92
C SER A 564 -20.51 5.90 36.12
N LEU A 565 -20.58 4.67 36.62
CA LEU A 565 -21.81 3.99 36.99
C LEU A 565 -21.88 3.92 38.52
N ASN A 566 -22.62 4.84 39.13
CA ASN A 566 -22.85 4.84 40.56
C ASN A 566 -24.18 4.13 40.87
N LYS A 567 -24.34 3.59 42.08
CA LYS A 567 -25.63 3.00 42.49
C LYS A 567 -26.69 4.05 42.66
#